data_65257108e1009185a8ee49bd7355efc7
#
_entry.id   65257108e1009185a8ee49bd7355efc7
#
_cell.length_a   1.000
_cell.length_b   1.000
_cell.length_c   1.000
_cell.angle_alpha   90.00
_cell.angle_beta   90.00
_cell.angle_gamma   90.00
#
_symmetry.space_group_name_H-M   'P 1'
#
loop_
_entity.id
_entity.type
_entity.pdbx_description
1 polymer ?
#
loop_
_entity_poly.entity_id
_entity_poly.type
_entity_poly.pdbx_seq_one_letter_code
_entity_poly.pdbx_strand_id
1 'polypeptide(L)'
;MKKLRSLLAFILAAACLLSLSVCAFAQEEETDKPQLIDAEELEQMTKDFLAKHQLNEKLFSVGYCYTATGDTWFFNGDEWYYSASMYKVPLMMMLAELEAKGEIDRDTPIKNLPLGEAEELILTYSNNDYAHLMMSYFGTEPDCRDLYKQYSDLPDDYYISDFRDYSYFTARFMTDVMQVLYYESERFPNIIESLLPAQPGHYFKMGITDYEVAQKYGALKEFNHTTGIVYTPNPFIITVMTEYCGAPEAVISEYGKMMQDYTLKLDEKLEQYQKELEEQQRKAEEEAKKQEELKKQQEAEEKRLAEEKAKLEAQATPAPTAEPEAEEKSGLGGPILVAAAALMVALVVFVFARKAKKNSRKTKYTPRH
;
A
#
# COMPACT_ATOMS: atom_id res chain seq x y z
N MET A 1 -52.62 17.77 2.01
CA MET A 1 -51.69 17.03 2.89
C MET A 1 -51.18 15.71 2.27
N LYS A 2 -51.99 14.88 1.57
CA LYS A 2 -51.53 13.61 0.95
C LYS A 2 -50.47 13.83 -0.16
N LYS A 3 -50.63 14.83 -1.04
CA LYS A 3 -49.67 15.14 -2.12
C LYS A 3 -48.29 15.60 -1.62
N LEU A 4 -48.25 16.32 -0.48
CA LEU A 4 -47.00 16.78 0.12
C LEU A 4 -46.19 15.62 0.76
N ARG A 5 -46.90 14.66 1.37
CA ARG A 5 -46.26 13.44 1.93
C ARG A 5 -45.69 12.52 0.85
N SER A 6 -46.37 12.44 -0.31
CA SER A 6 -45.89 11.67 -1.46
C SER A 6 -44.64 12.30 -2.08
N LEU A 7 -44.58 13.64 -2.16
CA LEU A 7 -43.41 14.36 -2.67
C LEU A 7 -42.19 14.22 -1.75
N LEU A 8 -42.41 14.32 -0.40
CA LEU A 8 -41.33 14.10 0.58
C LEU A 8 -40.79 12.65 0.53
N ALA A 9 -41.67 11.66 0.39
CA ALA A 9 -41.25 10.25 0.25
C ALA A 9 -40.44 10.02 -1.01
N PHE A 10 -40.79 10.69 -2.13
CA PHE A 10 -40.01 10.59 -3.37
C PHE A 10 -38.63 11.26 -3.28
N ILE A 11 -38.54 12.42 -2.61
CA ILE A 11 -37.28 13.12 -2.36
C ILE A 11 -36.38 12.30 -1.42
N LEU A 12 -36.94 11.67 -0.37
CA LEU A 12 -36.17 10.79 0.52
C LEU A 12 -35.66 9.53 -0.21
N ALA A 13 -36.48 8.92 -1.06
CA ALA A 13 -36.11 7.76 -1.85
C ALA A 13 -35.00 8.11 -2.87
N ALA A 14 -35.08 9.27 -3.53
CA ALA A 14 -34.06 9.78 -4.44
C ALA A 14 -32.75 10.10 -3.71
N ALA A 15 -32.82 10.69 -2.50
CA ALA A 15 -31.65 10.95 -1.66
C ALA A 15 -30.99 9.65 -1.16
N CYS A 16 -31.76 8.63 -0.80
CA CYS A 16 -31.23 7.31 -0.45
C CYS A 16 -30.60 6.59 -1.65
N LEU A 17 -31.15 6.72 -2.86
CA LEU A 17 -30.57 6.17 -4.08
C LEU A 17 -29.27 6.89 -4.47
N LEU A 18 -29.19 8.21 -4.28
CA LEU A 18 -27.98 8.98 -4.49
C LEU A 18 -26.89 8.66 -3.45
N SER A 19 -27.26 8.47 -2.17
CA SER A 19 -26.30 8.07 -1.13
C SER A 19 -25.78 6.62 -1.33
N LEU A 20 -26.61 5.71 -1.81
CA LEU A 20 -26.19 4.35 -2.18
C LEU A 20 -25.25 4.35 -3.40
N SER A 21 -25.45 5.24 -4.37
CA SER A 21 -24.56 5.40 -5.52
C SER A 21 -23.21 5.98 -5.09
N VAL A 22 -23.17 6.94 -4.18
CA VAL A 22 -21.90 7.52 -3.64
C VAL A 22 -21.17 6.50 -2.78
N CYS A 23 -21.86 5.67 -1.99
CA CYS A 23 -21.22 4.58 -1.25
C CYS A 23 -20.72 3.45 -2.16
N ALA A 24 -21.37 3.17 -3.30
CA ALA A 24 -20.89 2.20 -4.28
C ALA A 24 -19.65 2.71 -5.02
N PHE A 25 -19.57 4.01 -5.32
CA PHE A 25 -18.37 4.64 -5.91
C PHE A 25 -17.20 4.77 -4.92
N ALA A 26 -17.46 4.87 -3.62
CA ALA A 26 -16.42 4.92 -2.58
C ALA A 26 -15.87 3.54 -2.19
N GLN A 27 -16.40 2.45 -2.74
CA GLN A 27 -15.97 1.07 -2.47
C GLN A 27 -15.27 0.42 -3.67
N GLU A 28 -15.01 1.17 -4.75
CA GLU A 28 -14.38 0.69 -5.99
C GLU A 28 -12.98 1.26 -6.26
N GLU A 29 -12.24 1.67 -5.22
CA GLU A 29 -10.81 1.97 -5.37
C GLU A 29 -9.93 1.24 -4.34
N GLU A 30 -10.17 -0.02 -4.10
CA GLU A 30 -9.07 -0.95 -3.95
C GLU A 30 -8.74 -1.43 -5.38
N THR A 31 -8.12 -0.53 -6.17
CA THR A 31 -7.54 -0.89 -7.47
C THR A 31 -6.59 -2.04 -7.18
N ASP A 32 -6.86 -3.18 -7.82
CA ASP A 32 -6.05 -4.39 -7.77
C ASP A 32 -4.61 -4.01 -8.16
N LYS A 33 -3.80 -3.62 -7.15
CA LYS A 33 -2.40 -3.27 -7.39
C LYS A 33 -1.74 -4.49 -8.02
N PRO A 34 -0.98 -4.35 -9.10
CA PRO A 34 -0.34 -5.49 -9.70
C PRO A 34 0.63 -6.10 -8.72
N GLN A 35 0.50 -7.39 -8.43
CA GLN A 35 1.52 -8.13 -7.68
C GLN A 35 2.71 -8.35 -8.62
N LEU A 36 3.71 -7.47 -8.55
CA LEU A 36 4.87 -7.48 -9.44
C LEU A 36 5.99 -8.37 -8.91
N ILE A 37 6.12 -8.50 -7.59
CA ILE A 37 7.13 -9.33 -6.95
C ILE A 37 6.79 -10.82 -7.17
N ASP A 38 7.71 -11.53 -7.82
CA ASP A 38 7.69 -12.98 -7.90
C ASP A 38 8.51 -13.54 -6.73
N ALA A 39 7.81 -14.02 -5.70
CA ALA A 39 8.44 -14.52 -4.48
C ALA A 39 9.26 -15.80 -4.74
N GLU A 40 8.84 -16.65 -5.67
CA GLU A 40 9.56 -17.89 -6.02
C GLU A 40 10.85 -17.55 -6.78
N GLU A 41 10.80 -16.61 -7.74
CA GLU A 41 11.99 -16.11 -8.45
C GLU A 41 13.02 -15.54 -7.46
N LEU A 42 12.59 -14.66 -6.53
CA LEU A 42 13.48 -14.06 -5.54
C LEU A 42 14.07 -15.09 -4.58
N GLU A 43 13.28 -16.05 -4.14
CA GLU A 43 13.78 -17.11 -3.25
C GLU A 43 14.83 -17.95 -3.97
N GLN A 44 14.60 -18.32 -5.23
CA GLN A 44 15.56 -19.10 -6.01
C GLN A 44 16.84 -18.30 -6.30
N MET A 45 16.71 -17.04 -6.72
CA MET A 45 17.85 -16.12 -6.92
C MET A 45 18.70 -16.01 -5.65
N THR A 46 18.06 -15.88 -4.49
CA THR A 46 18.77 -15.78 -3.20
C THR A 46 19.48 -17.09 -2.86
N LYS A 47 18.84 -18.24 -3.02
CA LYS A 47 19.47 -19.55 -2.79
C LYS A 47 20.67 -19.80 -3.71
N ASP A 48 20.52 -19.46 -4.99
CA ASP A 48 21.61 -19.59 -5.96
C ASP A 48 22.80 -18.67 -5.61
N PHE A 49 22.50 -17.45 -5.17
CA PHE A 49 23.49 -16.50 -4.66
C PHE A 49 24.24 -17.07 -3.44
N LEU A 50 23.51 -17.57 -2.45
CA LEU A 50 24.10 -18.15 -1.24
C LEU A 50 24.96 -19.39 -1.55
N ALA A 51 24.49 -20.24 -2.44
CA ALA A 51 25.24 -21.42 -2.90
C ALA A 51 26.54 -21.03 -3.62
N LYS A 52 26.49 -20.02 -4.52
CA LYS A 52 27.67 -19.46 -5.22
C LYS A 52 28.73 -18.98 -4.22
N HIS A 53 28.32 -18.32 -3.15
CA HIS A 53 29.22 -17.79 -2.12
C HIS A 53 29.50 -18.76 -0.98
N GLN A 54 28.98 -19.99 -1.01
CA GLN A 54 29.11 -21.01 0.02
C GLN A 54 28.66 -20.53 1.41
N LEU A 55 27.59 -19.71 1.46
CA LEU A 55 27.02 -19.15 2.67
C LEU A 55 25.97 -20.09 3.26
N ASN A 56 25.85 -20.05 4.59
CA ASN A 56 24.79 -20.77 5.28
C ASN A 56 23.48 -19.99 5.17
N GLU A 57 22.47 -20.59 4.55
CA GLU A 57 21.15 -19.97 4.38
C GLU A 57 20.52 -19.50 5.70
N LYS A 58 20.72 -20.23 6.82
CA LYS A 58 20.16 -19.89 8.13
C LYS A 58 20.79 -18.68 8.78
N LEU A 59 21.92 -18.22 8.29
CA LEU A 59 22.70 -17.10 8.81
C LEU A 59 22.67 -15.89 7.87
N PHE A 60 21.69 -15.87 6.96
CA PHE A 60 21.48 -14.81 6.01
C PHE A 60 20.00 -14.46 5.92
N SER A 61 19.66 -13.21 6.15
CA SER A 61 18.29 -12.72 6.10
C SER A 61 18.18 -11.50 5.21
N VAL A 62 17.07 -11.40 4.51
CA VAL A 62 16.74 -10.27 3.63
C VAL A 62 15.35 -9.76 3.93
N GLY A 63 15.21 -8.44 3.92
CA GLY A 63 13.95 -7.75 3.75
C GLY A 63 14.04 -6.85 2.52
N TYR A 64 13.02 -6.86 1.71
CA TYR A 64 12.92 -6.07 0.49
C TYR A 64 11.54 -5.43 0.38
N CYS A 65 11.49 -4.16 -0.04
CA CYS A 65 10.24 -3.46 -0.35
C CYS A 65 10.39 -2.71 -1.67
N TYR A 66 9.51 -2.99 -2.63
CA TYR A 66 9.38 -2.22 -3.86
C TYR A 66 8.43 -1.04 -3.61
N THR A 67 8.97 0.17 -3.51
CA THR A 67 8.22 1.32 -2.98
C THR A 67 7.11 1.81 -3.90
N ALA A 68 7.17 1.52 -5.21
CA ALA A 68 6.13 1.93 -6.16
C ALA A 68 4.78 1.26 -5.90
N THR A 69 4.78 0.01 -5.39
CA THR A 69 3.55 -0.72 -5.02
C THR A 69 3.39 -0.88 -3.52
N GLY A 70 4.47 -0.78 -2.76
CA GLY A 70 4.53 -1.10 -1.34
C GLY A 70 4.66 -2.59 -1.05
N ASP A 71 4.82 -3.43 -2.09
CA ASP A 71 4.99 -4.86 -1.93
C ASP A 71 6.30 -5.18 -1.23
N THR A 72 6.25 -6.16 -0.32
CA THR A 72 7.41 -6.63 0.43
C THR A 72 7.69 -8.10 0.19
N TRP A 73 8.97 -8.46 0.30
CA TRP A 73 9.41 -9.85 0.28
C TRP A 73 10.50 -10.07 1.33
N PHE A 74 10.49 -11.24 1.95
CA PHE A 74 11.44 -11.59 3.00
C PHE A 74 12.01 -12.99 2.80
N PHE A 75 13.33 -13.10 2.99
CA PHE A 75 14.04 -14.36 3.11
C PHE A 75 14.57 -14.49 4.52
N ASN A 76 14.17 -15.50 5.29
CA ASN A 76 14.47 -15.62 6.74
C ASN A 76 14.22 -14.32 7.50
N GLY A 77 13.18 -13.56 7.11
CA GLY A 77 12.94 -12.18 7.58
C GLY A 77 12.73 -12.05 9.08
N ASP A 78 12.38 -13.15 9.75
CA ASP A 78 12.03 -13.22 11.17
C ASP A 78 13.16 -13.80 12.05
N GLU A 79 14.34 -14.08 11.47
CA GLU A 79 15.52 -14.51 12.22
C GLU A 79 16.14 -13.32 12.97
N TRP A 80 16.53 -13.55 14.23
CA TRP A 80 17.02 -12.52 15.14
C TRP A 80 18.53 -12.43 15.11
N TYR A 81 19.04 -11.20 14.91
CA TYR A 81 20.49 -10.89 14.90
C TYR A 81 20.78 -9.75 15.88
N TYR A 82 21.96 -9.76 16.49
CA TYR A 82 22.44 -8.59 17.20
C TYR A 82 22.58 -7.42 16.21
N SER A 83 21.81 -6.35 16.42
CA SER A 83 21.65 -5.27 15.43
C SER A 83 22.91 -4.47 15.11
N ALA A 84 23.95 -4.60 15.94
CA ALA A 84 25.12 -3.73 15.89
C ALA A 84 24.69 -2.24 15.81
N SER A 85 25.16 -1.49 14.81
CA SER A 85 24.83 -0.05 14.67
C SER A 85 23.53 0.24 13.88
N MET A 86 22.73 -0.76 13.56
CA MET A 86 21.44 -0.57 12.87
C MET A 86 20.43 0.21 13.75
N TYR A 87 20.48 0.02 15.08
CA TYR A 87 19.61 0.70 16.05
C TYR A 87 19.68 2.23 15.99
N LYS A 88 20.74 2.78 15.39
CA LYS A 88 20.93 4.23 15.28
C LYS A 88 19.89 4.90 14.38
N VAL A 89 19.31 4.16 13.43
CA VAL A 89 18.23 4.70 12.58
C VAL A 89 16.97 4.97 13.41
N PRO A 90 16.32 3.98 14.05
CA PRO A 90 15.12 4.26 14.84
C PRO A 90 15.41 5.18 16.03
N LEU A 91 16.61 5.18 16.60
CA LEU A 91 17.00 6.13 17.63
C LEU A 91 16.93 7.58 17.13
N MET A 92 17.49 7.87 15.96
CA MET A 92 17.47 9.23 15.41
C MET A 92 16.07 9.63 14.94
N MET A 93 15.25 8.69 14.46
CA MET A 93 13.85 8.95 14.17
C MET A 93 13.09 9.40 15.42
N MET A 94 13.30 8.77 16.58
CA MET A 94 12.68 9.20 17.84
C MET A 94 13.13 10.60 18.27
N LEU A 95 14.41 10.96 18.05
CA LEU A 95 14.91 12.30 18.35
C LEU A 95 14.28 13.34 17.41
N ALA A 96 14.12 13.05 16.13
CA ALA A 96 13.42 13.92 15.20
C ALA A 96 11.97 14.18 15.63
N GLU A 97 11.30 13.20 16.23
CA GLU A 97 9.97 13.41 16.82
C GLU A 97 9.96 14.34 18.03
N LEU A 98 11.00 14.29 18.87
CA LEU A 98 11.15 15.27 19.97
C LEU A 98 11.43 16.68 19.42
N GLU A 99 12.20 16.81 18.35
CA GLU A 99 12.38 18.09 17.65
C GLU A 99 11.04 18.63 17.12
N ALA A 100 10.26 17.79 16.44
CA ALA A 100 8.97 18.17 15.91
C ALA A 100 7.96 18.62 16.99
N LYS A 101 8.08 18.08 18.21
CA LYS A 101 7.30 18.50 19.39
C LYS A 101 7.84 19.77 20.07
N GLY A 102 9.02 20.25 19.68
CA GLY A 102 9.70 21.37 20.30
C GLY A 102 10.29 21.07 21.70
N GLU A 103 10.49 19.78 22.02
CA GLU A 103 11.09 19.34 23.29
C GLU A 103 12.62 19.46 23.25
N ILE A 104 13.22 19.34 22.08
CA ILE A 104 14.62 19.60 21.76
C ILE A 104 14.70 20.38 20.46
N ASP A 105 15.84 20.95 20.14
CA ASP A 105 16.14 21.58 18.86
C ASP A 105 17.52 21.16 18.33
N ARG A 106 17.83 21.47 17.08
CA ARG A 106 19.09 21.09 16.44
C ARG A 106 20.33 21.71 17.08
N ASP A 107 20.15 22.83 17.80
CA ASP A 107 21.22 23.52 18.52
C ASP A 107 21.35 23.01 19.97
N THR A 108 20.46 22.10 20.43
CA THR A 108 20.50 21.50 21.76
C THR A 108 21.89 20.88 21.98
N PRO A 109 22.63 21.31 23.03
CA PRO A 109 23.99 20.81 23.24
C PRO A 109 24.00 19.35 23.67
N ILE A 110 24.69 18.52 22.90
CA ILE A 110 24.95 17.12 23.20
C ILE A 110 26.44 16.99 23.49
N LYS A 111 26.81 17.01 24.76
CA LYS A 111 28.20 17.09 25.21
C LYS A 111 28.85 18.39 24.71
N ASN A 112 29.64 18.33 23.63
CA ASN A 112 30.39 19.47 23.06
C ASN A 112 29.98 19.81 21.62
N LEU A 113 28.90 19.23 21.12
CA LEU A 113 28.35 19.47 19.77
C LEU A 113 26.85 19.77 19.85
N PRO A 114 26.29 20.54 18.91
CA PRO A 114 24.85 20.62 18.75
C PRO A 114 24.29 19.30 18.26
N LEU A 115 22.99 19.05 18.55
CA LEU A 115 22.27 17.82 18.16
C LEU A 115 22.43 17.51 16.67
N GLY A 116 22.31 18.53 15.79
CA GLY A 116 22.43 18.32 14.35
C GLY A 116 23.78 17.76 13.90
N GLU A 117 24.89 18.22 14.49
CA GLU A 117 26.20 17.67 14.21
C GLU A 117 26.40 16.27 14.84
N ALA A 118 25.82 16.04 16.02
CA ALA A 118 25.86 14.74 16.66
C ALA A 118 25.06 13.69 15.86
N GLU A 119 23.92 14.05 15.27
CA GLU A 119 23.14 13.21 14.36
C GLU A 119 23.97 12.77 13.15
N GLU A 120 24.64 13.71 12.47
CA GLU A 120 25.52 13.39 11.35
C GLU A 120 26.62 12.40 11.78
N LEU A 121 27.28 12.64 12.92
CA LEU A 121 28.25 11.71 13.44
C LEU A 121 27.72 10.31 13.72
N ILE A 122 26.49 10.21 14.21
CA ILE A 122 25.84 8.95 14.53
C ILE A 122 25.45 8.19 13.27
N LEU A 123 24.82 8.85 12.32
CA LEU A 123 24.29 8.19 11.11
C LEU A 123 25.37 7.97 10.05
N THR A 124 26.14 9.02 9.72
CA THR A 124 27.16 8.97 8.66
C THR A 124 28.39 8.19 9.09
N TYR A 125 28.93 8.51 10.27
CA TYR A 125 30.19 7.92 10.75
C TYR A 125 30.00 6.83 11.80
N SER A 126 28.73 6.53 12.14
CA SER A 126 28.39 5.48 13.10
C SER A 126 28.99 5.65 14.50
N ASN A 127 29.11 6.89 14.97
CA ASN A 127 29.70 7.20 16.28
C ASN A 127 28.89 6.58 17.42
N ASN A 128 29.55 5.84 18.32
CA ASN A 128 28.90 5.16 19.43
C ASN A 128 28.70 6.07 20.65
N ASP A 129 29.67 6.92 20.94
CA ASP A 129 29.63 7.75 22.15
C ASP A 129 28.42 8.70 22.14
N TYR A 130 28.16 9.34 21.01
CA TYR A 130 26.99 10.19 20.84
C TYR A 130 25.71 9.40 20.79
N ALA A 131 25.68 8.23 20.16
CA ALA A 131 24.48 7.38 20.13
C ALA A 131 24.05 6.96 21.55
N HIS A 132 24.98 6.54 22.41
CA HIS A 132 24.68 6.19 23.80
C HIS A 132 24.15 7.41 24.59
N LEU A 133 24.70 8.60 24.34
CA LEU A 133 24.19 9.82 24.97
C LEU A 133 22.75 10.12 24.54
N MET A 134 22.43 9.92 23.26
CA MET A 134 21.06 10.12 22.75
C MET A 134 20.06 9.14 23.35
N MET A 135 20.45 7.87 23.54
CA MET A 135 19.56 6.89 24.18
C MET A 135 19.11 7.34 25.57
N SER A 136 19.95 8.09 26.31
CA SER A 136 19.61 8.56 27.66
C SER A 136 18.42 9.53 27.73
N TYR A 137 18.03 10.16 26.62
CA TYR A 137 16.80 10.97 26.54
C TYR A 137 15.53 10.13 26.73
N PHE A 138 15.61 8.83 26.47
CA PHE A 138 14.48 7.90 26.51
C PHE A 138 14.49 6.95 27.74
N GLY A 139 15.32 7.24 28.72
CA GLY A 139 15.43 6.43 29.94
C GLY A 139 16.61 5.48 29.90
N THR A 140 16.41 4.21 30.32
CA THR A 140 17.44 3.18 30.20
C THR A 140 17.56 2.69 28.75
N GLU A 141 18.70 2.06 28.41
CA GLU A 141 18.84 1.48 27.06
C GLU A 141 17.72 0.47 26.70
N PRO A 142 17.29 -0.45 27.60
CA PRO A 142 16.13 -1.30 27.34
C PRO A 142 14.83 -0.52 27.09
N ASP A 143 14.58 0.56 27.83
CA ASP A 143 13.37 1.37 27.66
C ASP A 143 13.41 2.10 26.30
N CYS A 144 14.57 2.64 25.93
CA CYS A 144 14.77 3.25 24.62
C CYS A 144 14.52 2.26 23.48
N ARG A 145 15.06 1.04 23.57
CA ARG A 145 14.86 0.01 22.53
C ARG A 145 13.42 -0.46 22.43
N ASP A 146 12.71 -0.51 23.54
CA ASP A 146 11.28 -0.89 23.52
C ASP A 146 10.43 0.11 22.72
N LEU A 147 10.82 1.39 22.71
CA LEU A 147 10.15 2.44 21.93
C LEU A 147 10.35 2.29 20.41
N TYR A 148 11.38 1.57 19.94
CA TYR A 148 11.57 1.35 18.50
C TYR A 148 10.42 0.60 17.84
N LYS A 149 9.65 -0.18 18.61
CA LYS A 149 8.47 -0.91 18.13
C LYS A 149 7.44 -0.01 17.44
N GLN A 150 7.38 1.28 17.78
CA GLN A 150 6.47 2.25 17.17
C GLN A 150 6.67 2.43 15.65
N TYR A 151 7.79 1.95 15.10
CA TYR A 151 8.10 2.03 13.67
C TYR A 151 7.85 0.73 12.92
N SER A 152 7.02 -0.15 13.48
CA SER A 152 6.63 -1.41 12.85
C SER A 152 5.23 -1.81 13.31
N ASP A 153 4.44 -2.38 12.43
CA ASP A 153 3.09 -2.90 12.72
C ASP A 153 3.14 -4.36 13.25
N LEU A 154 4.33 -4.86 13.60
CA LEU A 154 4.49 -6.19 14.16
C LEU A 154 3.84 -6.27 15.56
N PRO A 155 3.11 -7.34 15.87
CA PRO A 155 2.42 -7.48 17.14
C PRO A 155 3.40 -7.65 18.32
N ASP A 156 2.98 -7.28 19.53
CA ASP A 156 3.85 -7.30 20.71
C ASP A 156 4.44 -8.68 21.02
N ASP A 157 3.75 -9.76 20.71
CA ASP A 157 4.21 -11.14 20.90
C ASP A 157 5.24 -11.60 19.84
N TYR A 158 5.48 -10.80 18.81
CA TYR A 158 6.58 -11.01 17.88
C TYR A 158 7.94 -10.78 18.54
N TYR A 159 8.03 -9.79 19.44
CA TYR A 159 9.31 -9.33 20.00
C TYR A 159 9.81 -10.24 21.12
N ILE A 160 11.01 -10.80 20.92
CA ILE A 160 11.72 -11.56 21.96
C ILE A 160 12.33 -10.63 23.01
N SER A 161 12.68 -11.16 24.21
CA SER A 161 13.35 -10.37 25.26
C SER A 161 14.65 -9.71 24.79
N ASP A 162 15.41 -10.37 23.92
CA ASP A 162 16.69 -9.91 23.44
C ASP A 162 16.58 -8.67 22.54
N PHE A 163 15.42 -8.42 21.93
CA PHE A 163 15.14 -7.15 21.25
C PHE A 163 15.35 -5.96 22.19
N ARG A 164 14.72 -6.03 23.36
CA ARG A 164 14.77 -4.98 24.38
C ARG A 164 16.10 -5.00 25.13
N ASP A 165 16.52 -6.17 25.60
CA ASP A 165 17.64 -6.28 26.56
C ASP A 165 19.00 -6.19 25.86
N TYR A 166 19.13 -6.70 24.62
CA TYR A 166 20.40 -6.83 23.91
C TYR A 166 20.42 -6.26 22.50
N SER A 167 19.37 -5.54 22.06
CA SER A 167 19.30 -4.93 20.71
C SER A 167 19.37 -5.95 19.56
N TYR A 168 18.58 -7.04 19.67
CA TYR A 168 18.41 -7.96 18.56
C TYR A 168 17.27 -7.51 17.65
N PHE A 169 17.54 -7.48 16.35
CA PHE A 169 16.58 -7.09 15.33
C PHE A 169 16.41 -8.20 14.28
N THR A 170 15.33 -8.12 13.53
CA THR A 170 15.08 -8.95 12.35
C THR A 170 15.19 -8.10 11.09
N ALA A 171 15.39 -8.75 9.94
CA ALA A 171 15.36 -8.04 8.65
C ALA A 171 13.97 -7.44 8.39
N ARG A 172 12.89 -8.11 8.83
CA ARG A 172 11.51 -7.59 8.74
C ARG A 172 11.37 -6.28 9.52
N PHE A 173 11.70 -6.28 10.80
CA PHE A 173 11.62 -5.09 11.65
C PHE A 173 12.41 -3.91 11.04
N MET A 174 13.66 -4.14 10.61
CA MET A 174 14.45 -3.06 10.02
C MET A 174 13.91 -2.57 8.67
N THR A 175 13.28 -3.44 7.90
CA THR A 175 12.62 -3.03 6.65
C THR A 175 11.41 -2.16 6.96
N ASP A 176 10.60 -2.49 7.98
CA ASP A 176 9.48 -1.66 8.42
C ASP A 176 9.96 -0.28 8.89
N VAL A 177 11.03 -0.21 9.70
CA VAL A 177 11.65 1.05 10.11
C VAL A 177 12.04 1.92 8.91
N MET A 178 12.66 1.31 7.89
CA MET A 178 13.06 2.03 6.68
C MET A 178 11.88 2.41 5.79
N GLN A 179 10.79 1.66 5.79
CA GLN A 179 9.54 2.03 5.12
C GLN A 179 8.92 3.26 5.78
N VAL A 180 8.82 3.29 7.11
CA VAL A 180 8.35 4.48 7.84
C VAL A 180 9.23 5.68 7.54
N LEU A 181 10.55 5.52 7.56
CA LEU A 181 11.48 6.60 7.22
C LEU A 181 11.30 7.11 5.78
N TYR A 182 11.03 6.23 4.83
CA TYR A 182 10.85 6.59 3.42
C TYR A 182 9.49 7.24 3.15
N TYR A 183 8.40 6.57 3.55
CA TYR A 183 7.05 7.04 3.24
C TYR A 183 6.62 8.25 4.06
N GLU A 184 7.21 8.42 5.24
CA GLU A 184 6.89 9.50 6.16
C GLU A 184 8.10 10.42 6.37
N SER A 185 8.95 10.57 5.34
CA SER A 185 10.22 11.30 5.42
C SER A 185 10.07 12.75 5.92
N GLU A 186 8.94 13.38 5.72
CA GLU A 186 8.65 14.72 6.26
C GLU A 186 8.65 14.76 7.82
N ARG A 187 8.39 13.62 8.48
CA ARG A 187 8.51 13.48 9.95
C ARG A 187 9.95 13.42 10.41
N PHE A 188 10.87 13.06 9.53
CA PHE A 188 12.27 12.74 9.86
C PHE A 188 13.21 13.55 8.98
N PRO A 189 13.10 14.89 8.97
CA PRO A 189 13.97 15.73 8.18
C PRO A 189 15.44 15.46 8.55
N ASN A 190 16.34 15.49 7.58
CA ASN A 190 17.80 15.31 7.72
C ASN A 190 18.30 13.86 7.94
N ILE A 191 17.46 12.89 8.37
CA ILE A 191 17.93 11.50 8.58
C ILE A 191 18.42 10.89 7.27
N ILE A 192 17.61 10.96 6.21
CA ILE A 192 18.01 10.48 4.88
C ILE A 192 19.24 11.22 4.37
N GLU A 193 19.31 12.54 4.56
CA GLU A 193 20.47 13.36 4.19
C GLU A 193 21.74 12.91 4.90
N SER A 194 21.65 12.51 6.17
CA SER A 194 22.78 11.98 6.94
C SER A 194 23.17 10.53 6.54
N LEU A 195 22.24 9.76 5.96
CA LEU A 195 22.49 8.40 5.46
C LEU A 195 23.10 8.38 4.04
N LEU A 196 22.79 9.39 3.22
CA LEU A 196 23.31 9.50 1.85
C LEU A 196 24.86 9.53 1.80
N PRO A 197 25.62 10.28 2.62
CA PRO A 197 27.06 10.25 2.61
C PRO A 197 27.67 9.05 3.38
N ALA A 198 26.86 8.25 4.09
CA ALA A 198 27.37 7.18 4.93
C ALA A 198 28.10 6.09 4.12
N GLN A 199 29.31 5.69 4.60
CA GLN A 199 30.10 4.57 4.05
C GLN A 199 30.31 4.62 2.53
N PRO A 200 30.91 5.69 1.96
CA PRO A 200 31.13 5.77 0.52
C PRO A 200 32.05 4.63 0.05
N GLY A 201 31.61 3.92 -1.01
CA GLY A 201 32.38 2.79 -1.58
C GLY A 201 32.34 1.49 -0.76
N HIS A 202 31.47 1.39 0.23
CA HIS A 202 31.29 0.20 1.05
C HIS A 202 29.87 -0.32 1.00
N TYR A 203 29.68 -1.59 1.33
CA TYR A 203 28.38 -2.27 1.38
C TYR A 203 27.57 -2.06 0.09
N PHE A 204 26.33 -1.62 0.13
CA PHE A 204 25.53 -1.42 -1.09
C PHE A 204 26.18 -0.44 -2.07
N LYS A 205 26.82 0.63 -1.59
CA LYS A 205 27.50 1.63 -2.44
C LYS A 205 28.75 1.14 -3.14
N MET A 206 29.30 -0.02 -2.76
CA MET A 206 30.39 -0.64 -3.49
C MET A 206 29.90 -1.27 -4.81
N GLY A 207 28.70 -1.84 -4.83
CA GLY A 207 28.11 -2.50 -6.01
C GLY A 207 27.13 -1.63 -6.77
N ILE A 208 26.40 -0.76 -6.08
CA ILE A 208 25.42 0.16 -6.65
C ILE A 208 26.09 1.51 -6.84
N THR A 209 26.57 1.78 -8.06
CA THR A 209 27.30 3.00 -8.41
C THR A 209 26.51 3.98 -9.27
N ASP A 210 25.41 3.50 -9.87
CA ASP A 210 24.62 4.25 -10.84
C ASP A 210 23.46 5.04 -10.18
N TYR A 211 23.19 4.76 -8.90
CA TYR A 211 22.11 5.35 -8.12
C TYR A 211 22.57 5.79 -6.75
N GLU A 212 21.92 6.79 -6.19
CA GLU A 212 22.12 7.19 -4.81
C GLU A 212 21.60 6.12 -3.85
N VAL A 213 22.31 5.95 -2.73
CA VAL A 213 21.95 4.99 -1.70
C VAL A 213 22.05 5.66 -0.34
N ALA A 214 20.91 5.79 0.35
CA ALA A 214 20.89 6.16 1.76
C ALA A 214 20.99 4.88 2.59
N GLN A 215 22.15 4.60 3.22
CA GLN A 215 22.40 3.34 3.91
C GLN A 215 22.86 3.51 5.35
N LYS A 216 22.53 2.53 6.20
CA LYS A 216 23.14 2.33 7.51
C LYS A 216 23.69 0.92 7.63
N TYR A 217 24.95 0.81 7.97
CA TYR A 217 25.57 -0.48 8.28
C TYR A 217 25.61 -0.74 9.79
N GLY A 218 25.68 -2.01 10.15
CA GLY A 218 25.98 -2.48 11.49
C GLY A 218 27.01 -3.60 11.42
N ALA A 219 28.13 -3.46 12.13
CA ALA A 219 29.18 -4.47 12.17
C ALA A 219 29.69 -4.66 13.58
N LEU A 220 29.68 -5.90 14.07
CA LEU A 220 30.31 -6.31 15.32
C LEU A 220 30.63 -7.80 15.26
N LYS A 221 31.92 -8.16 15.31
CA LYS A 221 32.38 -9.55 15.24
C LYS A 221 31.83 -10.28 14.03
N GLU A 222 31.06 -11.38 14.26
CA GLU A 222 30.39 -12.19 13.27
C GLU A 222 29.20 -11.53 12.59
N PHE A 223 28.59 -10.52 13.23
CA PHE A 223 27.39 -9.84 12.74
C PHE A 223 27.76 -8.70 11.80
N ASN A 224 27.24 -8.75 10.59
CA ASN A 224 27.42 -7.70 9.59
C ASN A 224 26.12 -7.47 8.81
N HIS A 225 25.64 -6.26 8.84
CA HIS A 225 24.32 -5.92 8.34
C HIS A 225 24.35 -4.61 7.56
N THR A 226 23.42 -4.44 6.64
CA THR A 226 23.19 -3.15 6.00
C THR A 226 21.70 -3.02 5.65
N THR A 227 21.13 -1.88 5.96
CA THR A 227 19.81 -1.48 5.48
C THR A 227 19.94 -0.20 4.67
N GLY A 228 19.07 0.01 3.68
CA GLY A 228 19.14 1.23 2.87
C GLY A 228 17.96 1.42 1.95
N ILE A 229 17.86 2.66 1.45
CA ILE A 229 16.97 3.07 0.38
C ILE A 229 17.85 3.29 -0.85
N VAL A 230 17.54 2.62 -1.94
CA VAL A 230 18.22 2.77 -3.24
C VAL A 230 17.31 3.55 -4.17
N TYR A 231 17.80 4.67 -4.68
CA TYR A 231 17.02 5.62 -5.49
C TYR A 231 17.08 5.28 -6.99
N THR A 232 16.62 4.08 -7.35
CA THR A 232 16.29 3.72 -8.75
C THR A 232 15.11 4.56 -9.24
N PRO A 233 14.71 4.52 -10.54
CA PRO A 233 13.53 5.24 -11.03
C PRO A 233 12.29 5.07 -10.15
N ASN A 234 12.01 3.84 -9.70
CA ASN A 234 11.15 3.56 -8.56
C ASN A 234 12.03 3.04 -7.43
N PRO A 235 12.22 3.78 -6.34
CA PRO A 235 13.11 3.39 -5.25
C PRO A 235 12.72 2.05 -4.62
N PHE A 236 13.71 1.40 -4.02
CA PHE A 236 13.46 0.22 -3.21
C PHE A 236 14.21 0.29 -1.88
N ILE A 237 13.66 -0.40 -0.90
CA ILE A 237 14.26 -0.57 0.41
C ILE A 237 14.82 -1.98 0.50
N ILE A 238 16.02 -2.11 1.02
CA ILE A 238 16.67 -3.40 1.22
C ILE A 238 17.35 -3.45 2.58
N THR A 239 17.13 -4.55 3.29
CA THR A 239 17.87 -4.91 4.52
C THR A 239 18.51 -6.26 4.31
N VAL A 240 19.81 -6.35 4.56
CA VAL A 240 20.55 -7.61 4.56
C VAL A 240 21.21 -7.79 5.93
N MET A 241 20.91 -8.91 6.59
CA MET A 241 21.50 -9.26 7.88
C MET A 241 22.24 -10.58 7.77
N THR A 242 23.47 -10.61 8.26
CA THR A 242 24.33 -11.79 8.14
C THR A 242 25.06 -12.09 9.44
N GLU A 243 25.33 -13.39 9.67
CA GLU A 243 26.22 -13.88 10.72
C GLU A 243 27.24 -14.81 10.10
N TYR A 244 28.52 -14.74 10.53
CA TYR A 244 29.64 -15.53 10.01
C TYR A 244 29.83 -15.46 8.48
N CYS A 245 29.57 -14.31 7.89
CA CYS A 245 29.83 -14.06 6.48
C CYS A 245 31.32 -13.68 6.27
N GLY A 246 32.09 -14.55 5.63
CA GLY A 246 33.56 -14.40 5.55
C GLY A 246 34.03 -13.12 4.84
N ALA A 247 33.26 -12.56 3.92
CA ALA A 247 33.53 -11.30 3.21
C ALA A 247 32.27 -10.43 3.14
N PRO A 248 31.76 -9.94 4.28
CA PRO A 248 30.41 -9.38 4.36
C PRO A 248 30.19 -8.16 3.47
N GLU A 249 31.16 -7.25 3.36
CA GLU A 249 31.02 -6.07 2.49
C GLU A 249 30.84 -6.45 1.03
N ALA A 250 31.66 -7.37 0.53
CA ALA A 250 31.58 -7.83 -0.86
C ALA A 250 30.28 -8.60 -1.14
N VAL A 251 29.88 -9.47 -0.22
CA VAL A 251 28.64 -10.25 -0.32
C VAL A 251 27.41 -9.35 -0.31
N ILE A 252 27.32 -8.43 0.65
CA ILE A 252 26.19 -7.47 0.76
C ILE A 252 26.17 -6.57 -0.47
N SER A 253 27.32 -6.13 -0.95
CA SER A 253 27.44 -5.32 -2.16
C SER A 253 26.90 -6.03 -3.40
N GLU A 254 27.34 -7.27 -3.65
CA GLU A 254 26.91 -8.05 -4.80
C GLU A 254 25.43 -8.43 -4.71
N TYR A 255 24.96 -8.75 -3.50
CA TYR A 255 23.53 -8.99 -3.27
C TYR A 255 22.69 -7.74 -3.54
N GLY A 256 23.13 -6.57 -3.05
CA GLY A 256 22.48 -5.30 -3.31
C GLY A 256 22.39 -4.98 -4.81
N LYS A 257 23.46 -5.24 -5.55
CA LYS A 257 23.48 -5.08 -7.02
C LYS A 257 22.50 -6.03 -7.71
N MET A 258 22.44 -7.29 -7.29
CA MET A 258 21.47 -8.27 -7.80
C MET A 258 20.03 -7.79 -7.58
N MET A 259 19.72 -7.25 -6.39
CA MET A 259 18.39 -6.71 -6.09
C MET A 259 18.08 -5.42 -6.86
N GLN A 260 19.08 -4.56 -7.13
CA GLN A 260 18.92 -3.43 -8.05
C GLN A 260 18.51 -3.91 -9.45
N ASP A 261 19.21 -4.91 -9.99
CA ASP A 261 18.93 -5.43 -11.33
C ASP A 261 17.54 -6.10 -11.40
N TYR A 262 17.09 -6.73 -10.31
CA TYR A 262 15.74 -7.24 -10.18
C TYR A 262 14.70 -6.11 -10.14
N THR A 263 14.97 -5.05 -9.38
CA THR A 263 14.06 -3.89 -9.26
C THR A 263 13.86 -3.19 -10.61
N LEU A 264 14.93 -3.02 -11.39
CA LEU A 264 14.81 -2.42 -12.73
C LEU A 264 13.93 -3.25 -13.67
N LYS A 265 13.91 -4.58 -13.53
CA LYS A 265 12.94 -5.44 -14.27
C LYS A 265 11.50 -5.25 -13.76
N LEU A 266 11.32 -4.99 -12.46
CA LEU A 266 9.99 -4.64 -11.94
C LEU A 266 9.51 -3.31 -12.49
N ASP A 267 10.40 -2.32 -12.65
CA ASP A 267 10.08 -1.02 -13.25
C ASP A 267 9.55 -1.21 -14.69
N GLU A 268 10.21 -2.06 -15.49
CA GLU A 268 9.74 -2.39 -16.83
C GLU A 268 8.36 -3.08 -16.83
N LYS A 269 8.13 -4.01 -15.90
CA LYS A 269 6.84 -4.70 -15.74
C LYS A 269 5.75 -3.71 -15.32
N LEU A 270 6.04 -2.79 -14.41
CA LEU A 270 5.10 -1.77 -13.96
C LEU A 270 4.71 -0.83 -15.10
N GLU A 271 5.68 -0.37 -15.90
CA GLU A 271 5.41 0.48 -17.06
C GLU A 271 4.52 -0.21 -18.11
N GLN A 272 4.76 -1.50 -18.36
CA GLN A 272 3.92 -2.29 -19.25
C GLN A 272 2.48 -2.40 -18.72
N TYR A 273 2.32 -2.72 -17.45
CA TYR A 273 1.01 -2.80 -16.79
C TYR A 273 0.25 -1.47 -16.86
N GLN A 274 0.92 -0.36 -16.61
CA GLN A 274 0.30 0.98 -16.69
C GLN A 274 -0.18 1.29 -18.12
N LYS A 275 0.62 0.97 -19.14
CA LYS A 275 0.22 1.12 -20.55
C LYS A 275 -0.99 0.28 -20.92
N GLU A 276 -1.05 -0.96 -20.45
CA GLU A 276 -2.19 -1.85 -20.69
C GLU A 276 -3.47 -1.32 -20.00
N LEU A 277 -3.35 -0.80 -18.78
CA LEU A 277 -4.45 -0.22 -18.04
C LEU A 277 -5.00 1.04 -18.73
N GLU A 278 -4.13 1.94 -19.18
CA GLU A 278 -4.52 3.12 -19.94
C GLU A 278 -5.24 2.76 -21.25
N GLU A 279 -4.77 1.73 -21.95
CA GLU A 279 -5.43 1.27 -23.17
C GLU A 279 -6.81 0.67 -22.89
N GLN A 280 -6.95 -0.11 -21.81
CA GLN A 280 -8.25 -0.64 -21.38
C GLN A 280 -9.23 0.48 -21.00
N GLN A 281 -8.79 1.47 -20.24
CA GLN A 281 -9.60 2.64 -19.88
C GLN A 281 -10.06 3.40 -21.13
N ARG A 282 -9.15 3.66 -22.06
CA ARG A 282 -9.50 4.31 -23.32
C ARG A 282 -10.57 3.54 -24.13
N LYS A 283 -10.40 2.21 -24.22
CA LYS A 283 -11.41 1.34 -24.90
C LYS A 283 -12.76 1.39 -24.21
N ALA A 284 -12.77 1.35 -22.88
CA ALA A 284 -14.01 1.42 -22.10
C ALA A 284 -14.72 2.78 -22.28
N GLU A 285 -13.97 3.88 -22.30
CA GLU A 285 -14.53 5.21 -22.60
C GLU A 285 -15.11 5.32 -24.02
N GLU A 286 -14.41 4.75 -25.02
CA GLU A 286 -14.92 4.73 -26.39
C GLU A 286 -16.22 3.92 -26.53
N GLU A 287 -16.30 2.77 -25.85
CA GLU A 287 -17.51 1.95 -25.80
C GLU A 287 -18.66 2.67 -25.09
N ALA A 288 -18.38 3.31 -23.96
CA ALA A 288 -19.37 4.10 -23.23
C ALA A 288 -19.96 5.23 -24.09
N LYS A 289 -19.09 5.97 -24.82
CA LYS A 289 -19.52 7.02 -25.75
C LYS A 289 -20.40 6.47 -26.89
N LYS A 290 -20.02 5.32 -27.45
CA LYS A 290 -20.83 4.66 -28.49
C LYS A 290 -22.20 4.21 -27.97
N GLN A 291 -22.27 3.68 -26.76
CA GLN A 291 -23.52 3.29 -26.12
C GLN A 291 -24.42 4.50 -25.84
N GLU A 292 -23.84 5.62 -25.38
CA GLU A 292 -24.59 6.85 -25.16
C GLU A 292 -25.15 7.45 -26.48
N GLU A 293 -24.36 7.44 -27.55
CA GLU A 293 -24.84 7.87 -28.86
C GLU A 293 -25.96 6.97 -29.38
N LEU A 294 -25.82 5.65 -29.25
CA LEU A 294 -26.86 4.70 -29.65
C LEU A 294 -28.15 4.93 -28.88
N LYS A 295 -28.05 5.17 -27.57
CA LYS A 295 -29.20 5.47 -26.72
C LYS A 295 -29.89 6.76 -27.14
N LYS A 296 -29.14 7.82 -27.44
CA LYS A 296 -29.67 9.10 -27.96
C LYS A 296 -30.38 8.92 -29.31
N GLN A 297 -29.85 8.07 -30.20
CA GLN A 297 -30.48 7.76 -31.48
C GLN A 297 -31.78 7.00 -31.28
N GLN A 298 -31.83 6.00 -30.37
CA GLN A 298 -33.04 5.26 -30.04
C GLN A 298 -34.11 6.17 -29.44
N GLU A 299 -33.78 7.02 -28.50
CA GLU A 299 -34.70 8.00 -27.90
C GLU A 299 -35.27 8.98 -28.95
N ALA A 300 -34.42 9.44 -29.88
CA ALA A 300 -34.87 10.31 -30.96
C ALA A 300 -35.81 9.60 -31.94
N GLU A 301 -35.54 8.34 -32.25
CA GLU A 301 -36.39 7.53 -33.14
C GLU A 301 -37.73 7.18 -32.49
N GLU A 302 -37.74 6.80 -31.20
CA GLU A 302 -39.00 6.58 -30.45
C GLU A 302 -39.85 7.86 -30.42
N LYS A 303 -39.23 9.02 -30.19
CA LYS A 303 -39.95 10.30 -30.21
C LYS A 303 -40.56 10.60 -31.57
N ARG A 304 -39.82 10.33 -32.66
CA ARG A 304 -40.31 10.50 -34.04
C ARG A 304 -41.51 9.59 -34.33
N LEU A 305 -41.40 8.30 -33.92
CA LEU A 305 -42.48 7.33 -34.09
C LEU A 305 -43.72 7.71 -33.27
N ALA A 306 -43.52 8.23 -32.04
CA ALA A 306 -44.64 8.71 -31.21
C ALA A 306 -45.33 9.92 -31.84
N GLU A 307 -44.58 10.87 -32.39
CA GLU A 307 -45.13 12.03 -33.10
C GLU A 307 -45.89 11.63 -34.39
N GLU A 308 -45.37 10.66 -35.16
CA GLU A 308 -46.00 10.14 -36.36
C GLU A 308 -47.32 9.41 -36.02
N LYS A 309 -47.33 8.59 -34.95
CA LYS A 309 -48.50 7.92 -34.44
C LYS A 309 -49.58 8.91 -33.98
N ALA A 310 -49.21 9.95 -33.26
CA ALA A 310 -50.13 11.02 -32.84
C ALA A 310 -50.75 11.78 -34.02
N LYS A 311 -49.96 12.02 -35.11
CA LYS A 311 -50.49 12.63 -36.36
C LYS A 311 -51.47 11.73 -37.08
N LEU A 312 -51.23 10.43 -37.13
CA LEU A 312 -52.15 9.43 -37.71
C LEU A 312 -53.46 9.33 -36.92
N GLU A 313 -53.40 9.34 -35.61
CA GLU A 313 -54.58 9.33 -34.72
C GLU A 313 -55.37 10.63 -34.83
N ALA A 314 -54.74 11.78 -34.99
CA ALA A 314 -55.40 13.07 -35.21
C ALA A 314 -56.13 13.15 -36.58
N GLN A 315 -55.65 12.41 -37.60
CA GLN A 315 -56.30 12.33 -38.92
C GLN A 315 -57.44 11.32 -38.98
N ALA A 316 -57.52 10.41 -38.01
CA ALA A 316 -58.53 9.31 -37.96
C ALA A 316 -59.81 9.65 -37.17
N THR A 317 -60.04 10.91 -36.73
CA THR A 317 -61.19 11.28 -35.92
C THR A 317 -62.45 11.47 -36.85
N PRO A 318 -63.43 10.59 -36.85
CA PRO A 318 -64.72 10.82 -37.49
C PRO A 318 -65.58 11.77 -36.66
N ALA A 319 -66.45 12.54 -37.33
CA ALA A 319 -67.38 13.51 -36.76
C ALA A 319 -68.35 12.91 -35.70
N PRO A 320 -68.88 13.72 -34.77
CA PRO A 320 -69.57 13.24 -33.57
C PRO A 320 -70.94 12.63 -33.87
N THR A 321 -71.16 11.41 -33.41
CA THR A 321 -72.44 10.80 -33.31
C THR A 321 -72.78 10.51 -31.85
N ALA A 322 -74.04 10.84 -31.47
CA ALA A 322 -74.69 10.90 -30.18
C ALA A 322 -74.46 9.70 -29.24
N GLU A 323 -74.51 10.01 -27.93
CA GLU A 323 -74.59 9.06 -26.83
C GLU A 323 -75.62 7.94 -26.95
N PRO A 324 -75.39 6.79 -26.31
CA PRO A 324 -76.09 6.56 -25.03
C PRO A 324 -75.29 5.82 -23.93
N GLU A 325 -75.60 6.22 -22.73
CA GLU A 325 -75.65 5.52 -21.44
C GLU A 325 -74.65 4.44 -20.98
N ALA A 326 -74.37 4.58 -19.74
CA ALA A 326 -73.53 3.90 -18.82
C ALA A 326 -73.64 2.36 -18.75
N GLU A 327 -72.45 1.71 -18.59
CA GLU A 327 -72.33 0.50 -17.77
C GLU A 327 -70.97 0.46 -17.11
N GLU A 328 -70.99 0.38 -15.78
CA GLU A 328 -69.95 0.20 -14.84
C GLU A 328 -69.37 -1.20 -14.93
N LYS A 329 -68.05 -1.37 -15.22
CA LYS A 329 -67.30 -2.61 -14.91
C LYS A 329 -65.90 -2.34 -14.43
N SER A 330 -65.72 -2.83 -13.22
CA SER A 330 -64.52 -2.97 -12.39
C SER A 330 -63.22 -3.30 -13.14
N GLY A 331 -62.20 -2.43 -12.99
CA GLY A 331 -60.82 -2.67 -13.43
C GLY A 331 -59.99 -3.34 -12.36
N LEU A 332 -59.63 -4.59 -12.55
CA LEU A 332 -58.53 -5.28 -11.82
C LEU A 332 -57.25 -5.26 -12.69
N GLY A 333 -56.38 -4.31 -12.49
CA GLY A 333 -55.14 -4.26 -13.26
C GLY A 333 -53.93 -3.64 -12.53
N GLY A 334 -54.15 -3.02 -11.35
CA GLY A 334 -53.10 -2.26 -10.65
C GLY A 334 -52.10 -3.02 -9.79
N PRO A 335 -52.43 -4.14 -9.14
CA PRO A 335 -51.49 -4.73 -8.16
C PRO A 335 -50.49 -5.72 -8.73
N ILE A 336 -50.65 -6.24 -9.96
CA ILE A 336 -49.77 -7.31 -10.48
C ILE A 336 -48.43 -6.77 -10.97
N LEU A 337 -48.37 -5.57 -11.51
CA LEU A 337 -47.11 -4.95 -12.00
C LEU A 337 -46.17 -4.51 -10.87
N VAL A 338 -46.74 -4.09 -9.72
CA VAL A 338 -45.93 -3.70 -8.55
C VAL A 338 -45.30 -4.92 -7.85
N ALA A 339 -46.02 -6.06 -7.84
CA ALA A 339 -45.51 -7.30 -7.26
C ALA A 339 -44.36 -7.92 -8.08
N ALA A 340 -44.41 -7.81 -9.41
CA ALA A 340 -43.33 -8.30 -10.27
C ALA A 340 -42.00 -7.50 -10.12
N ALA A 341 -42.11 -6.18 -9.98
CA ALA A 341 -40.92 -5.33 -9.73
C ALA A 341 -40.30 -5.60 -8.36
N ALA A 342 -41.09 -5.81 -7.31
CA ALA A 342 -40.59 -6.15 -5.97
C ALA A 342 -39.92 -7.53 -5.92
N LEU A 343 -40.41 -8.50 -6.69
CA LEU A 343 -39.82 -9.85 -6.77
C LEU A 343 -38.44 -9.83 -7.50
N MET A 344 -38.28 -9.02 -8.53
CA MET A 344 -37.01 -8.86 -9.25
C MET A 344 -35.96 -8.23 -8.37
N VAL A 345 -36.29 -7.19 -7.61
CA VAL A 345 -35.35 -6.55 -6.65
C VAL A 345 -34.96 -7.52 -5.54
N ALA A 346 -35.89 -8.30 -5.00
CA ALA A 346 -35.60 -9.31 -3.98
C ALA A 346 -34.68 -10.43 -4.50
N LEU A 347 -34.82 -10.82 -5.77
CA LEU A 347 -33.95 -11.84 -6.39
C LEU A 347 -32.55 -11.36 -6.60
N VAL A 348 -32.34 -10.10 -7.00
CA VAL A 348 -31.05 -9.47 -7.17
C VAL A 348 -30.33 -9.35 -5.81
N VAL A 349 -31.01 -8.87 -4.78
CA VAL A 349 -30.45 -8.78 -3.42
C VAL A 349 -30.06 -10.16 -2.86
N PHE A 350 -30.87 -11.19 -3.13
CA PHE A 350 -30.59 -12.56 -2.68
C PHE A 350 -29.37 -13.18 -3.38
N VAL A 351 -29.18 -12.90 -4.67
CA VAL A 351 -27.99 -13.36 -5.43
C VAL A 351 -26.71 -12.69 -4.92
N PHE A 352 -26.75 -11.37 -4.66
CA PHE A 352 -25.62 -10.64 -4.10
C PHE A 352 -25.28 -11.06 -2.67
N ALA A 353 -26.27 -11.26 -1.80
CA ALA A 353 -26.07 -11.76 -0.44
C ALA A 353 -25.44 -13.17 -0.41
N ARG A 354 -25.81 -14.04 -1.35
CA ARG A 354 -25.20 -15.38 -1.48
C ARG A 354 -23.75 -15.33 -1.97
N LYS A 355 -23.42 -14.39 -2.86
CA LYS A 355 -22.05 -14.19 -3.38
C LYS A 355 -21.13 -13.63 -2.29
N ALA A 356 -21.59 -12.67 -1.50
CA ALA A 356 -20.87 -12.12 -0.35
C ALA A 356 -20.59 -13.19 0.73
N LYS A 357 -21.57 -14.05 1.05
CA LYS A 357 -21.40 -15.13 2.04
C LYS A 357 -20.48 -16.26 1.56
N LYS A 358 -20.30 -16.44 0.24
CA LYS A 358 -19.36 -17.41 -0.34
C LYS A 358 -17.92 -16.90 -0.28
N ASN A 359 -17.71 -15.59 -0.41
CA ASN A 359 -16.37 -14.97 -0.30
C ASN A 359 -15.90 -14.91 1.15
N SER A 360 -16.77 -14.61 2.13
CA SER A 360 -16.39 -14.58 3.55
C SER A 360 -16.02 -15.96 4.14
N ARG A 361 -16.32 -17.05 3.45
CA ARG A 361 -15.92 -18.42 3.86
C ARG A 361 -14.55 -18.84 3.35
N LYS A 362 -13.93 -18.09 2.43
CA LYS A 362 -12.59 -18.39 1.90
C LYS A 362 -11.44 -17.77 2.70
N THR A 363 -11.72 -16.87 3.64
CA THR A 363 -10.71 -16.14 4.44
C THR A 363 -10.54 -16.64 5.88
N LYS A 364 -11.00 -17.86 6.21
CA LYS A 364 -10.62 -18.49 7.48
C LYS A 364 -9.40 -19.39 7.27
N TYR A 365 -8.23 -18.79 7.39
CA TYR A 365 -6.96 -19.50 7.52
C TYR A 365 -6.93 -20.23 8.86
N THR A 366 -6.71 -21.52 8.82
CA THR A 366 -6.45 -22.37 10.01
C THR A 366 -4.95 -22.59 10.08
N PRO A 367 -4.26 -22.25 11.17
CA PRO A 367 -2.84 -22.61 11.32
C PRO A 367 -2.74 -24.13 11.54
N ARG A 368 -1.81 -24.76 10.81
CA ARG A 368 -1.35 -26.13 11.13
C ARG A 368 -0.12 -26.03 12.01
N HIS A 369 -0.15 -26.85 13.04
CA HIS A 369 0.91 -27.11 14.02
C HIS A 369 2.24 -27.53 13.39
#